data_4ffcf0d0d33a3fbc4f45581427ccb661
#
_entry.id   4ffcf0d0d33a3fbc4f45581427ccb661
#
_cell.length_a   1.000
_cell.length_b   1.000
_cell.length_c   1.000
_cell.angle_alpha   90.00
_cell.angle_beta   90.00
_cell.angle_gamma   90.00
#
_symmetry.space_group_name_H-M   'P 1'
#
loop_
_entity.id
_entity.type
_entity.pdbx_description
1 polymer ?
#
loop_
_entity_poly.entity_id
_entity_poly.type
_entity_poly.pdbx_seq_one_letter_code
_entity_poly.pdbx_strand_id
1 'polypeptide(L)'
;MQNGGLTSMSVTRKQEQWRIYKPRKDGSGAASRIEMKIVSDEKPGKDGKTYPVRDVQMFWVASPQTGYSDNGNASFSWSQANDSKSVTLKLGEHDIGEILATLSGLKVEAGQTGGKYSGLFHQNSRGSTTLQFKRMEGQGYALRLARKPKGGNVQEVKHTISFGEGEVLRVLLESAVRQIYRW
;
A
#
# COMPACT_ATOMS: atom_id res chain seq x y z
N MET A 1 44.44 -5.43 21.46
CA MET A 1 43.53 -5.22 20.33
C MET A 1 42.11 -5.43 20.85
N GLN A 2 41.38 -4.35 21.14
CA GLN A 2 40.00 -4.44 21.63
C GLN A 2 39.09 -4.37 20.42
N ASN A 3 38.35 -5.43 20.16
CA ASN A 3 37.27 -5.48 19.19
C ASN A 3 36.11 -4.60 19.73
N GLY A 4 35.97 -3.39 19.21
CA GLY A 4 34.80 -2.56 19.42
C GLY A 4 33.59 -3.19 18.75
N GLY A 5 32.76 -3.86 19.52
CA GLY A 5 31.49 -4.37 19.07
C GLY A 5 30.61 -3.20 18.63
N LEU A 6 30.26 -3.14 17.35
CA LEU A 6 29.20 -2.28 16.82
C LEU A 6 27.89 -2.67 17.49
N THR A 7 27.48 -1.90 18.47
CA THR A 7 26.17 -2.02 19.10
C THR A 7 25.13 -1.70 18.01
N SER A 8 24.42 -2.71 17.55
CA SER A 8 23.27 -2.56 16.65
C SER A 8 22.24 -1.67 17.35
N MET A 9 22.15 -0.40 16.95
CA MET A 9 21.11 0.50 17.44
C MET A 9 19.74 -0.03 17.04
N SER A 10 18.84 -0.10 18.01
CA SER A 10 17.48 -0.61 17.82
C SER A 10 16.68 0.36 16.94
N VAL A 11 16.38 -0.07 15.72
CA VAL A 11 15.45 0.63 14.84
C VAL A 11 14.05 0.54 15.44
N THR A 12 13.53 1.64 15.96
CA THR A 12 12.15 1.69 16.44
C THR A 12 11.21 1.75 15.24
N ARG A 13 10.39 0.71 15.04
CA ARG A 13 9.38 0.65 13.99
C ARG A 13 8.00 0.77 14.60
N LYS A 14 7.31 1.86 14.33
CA LYS A 14 5.88 1.99 14.59
C LYS A 14 5.13 1.66 13.31
N GLN A 15 4.17 0.74 13.39
CA GLN A 15 3.32 0.36 12.26
C GLN A 15 1.86 0.62 12.62
N GLU A 16 1.19 1.42 11.80
CA GLU A 16 -0.23 1.68 11.88
C GLU A 16 -0.91 1.10 10.65
N GLN A 17 -2.10 0.53 10.83
CA GLN A 17 -2.80 -0.17 9.75
C GLN A 17 -4.29 0.17 9.78
N TRP A 18 -4.86 0.36 8.60
CA TRP A 18 -6.30 0.36 8.38
C TRP A 18 -6.65 -0.71 7.35
N ARG A 19 -7.75 -1.42 7.55
CA ARG A 19 -8.11 -2.58 6.75
C ARG A 19 -9.53 -2.48 6.21
N ILE A 20 -9.71 -2.95 4.98
CA ILE A 20 -11.00 -3.12 4.32
C ILE A 20 -11.14 -4.60 3.98
N TYR A 21 -12.28 -5.18 4.33
CA TYR A 21 -12.60 -6.58 4.05
C TYR A 21 -13.83 -6.66 3.18
N LYS A 22 -13.75 -7.41 2.08
CA LYS A 22 -14.84 -7.70 1.15
C LYS A 22 -14.96 -9.22 0.99
N PRO A 23 -15.39 -9.94 2.03
CA PRO A 23 -15.52 -11.38 1.97
C PRO A 23 -16.69 -11.77 1.04
N ARG A 24 -16.54 -12.93 0.38
CA ARG A 24 -17.58 -13.55 -0.43
C ARG A 24 -17.65 -15.05 -0.15
N LYS A 25 -18.86 -15.60 -0.12
CA LYS A 25 -19.10 -17.03 0.15
C LYS A 25 -18.48 -17.93 -0.92
N ASP A 26 -18.40 -17.45 -2.17
CA ASP A 26 -17.82 -18.16 -3.32
C ASP A 26 -16.28 -18.15 -3.32
N GLY A 27 -15.64 -17.58 -2.30
CA GLY A 27 -14.19 -17.46 -2.20
C GLY A 27 -13.55 -16.37 -3.07
N SER A 28 -14.34 -15.64 -3.88
CA SER A 28 -13.84 -14.57 -4.75
C SER A 28 -13.61 -13.24 -4.03
N GLY A 29 -13.74 -13.22 -2.70
CA GLY A 29 -13.54 -12.03 -1.89
C GLY A 29 -12.10 -11.53 -1.90
N ALA A 30 -11.93 -10.30 -1.44
CA ALA A 30 -10.62 -9.66 -1.30
C ALA A 30 -10.58 -8.77 -0.07
N ALA A 31 -9.37 -8.42 0.35
CA ALA A 31 -9.15 -7.44 1.39
C ALA A 31 -7.99 -6.51 1.00
N SER A 32 -8.01 -5.31 1.53
CA SER A 32 -6.90 -4.37 1.44
C SER A 32 -6.52 -3.85 2.81
N ARG A 33 -5.27 -3.46 2.94
CA ARG A 33 -4.80 -2.66 4.08
C ARG A 33 -3.88 -1.54 3.60
N ILE A 34 -4.01 -0.41 4.26
CA ILE A 34 -3.05 0.68 4.17
C ILE A 34 -2.15 0.57 5.39
N GLU A 35 -0.85 0.53 5.17
CA GLU A 35 0.16 0.48 6.22
C GLU A 35 0.99 1.74 6.18
N MET A 36 1.15 2.38 7.33
CA MET A 36 2.14 3.41 7.54
C MET A 36 3.24 2.86 8.44
N LYS A 37 4.47 2.87 7.95
CA LYS A 37 5.66 2.46 8.69
C LYS A 37 6.52 3.69 8.96
N ILE A 38 6.77 3.96 10.22
CA ILE A 38 7.70 5.00 10.63
C ILE A 38 8.99 4.28 11.02
N VAL A 39 10.05 4.55 10.28
CA VAL A 39 11.38 4.02 10.51
C VAL A 39 12.23 5.16 11.05
N SER A 40 12.68 5.05 12.29
CA SER A 40 13.67 5.95 12.86
C SER A 40 15.01 5.26 12.78
N ASP A 41 15.96 5.87 12.11
CA ASP A 41 17.30 5.36 11.83
C ASP A 41 18.32 6.47 12.04
N GLU A 42 19.57 6.13 12.17
CA GLU A 42 20.67 7.10 12.19
C GLU A 42 21.51 6.94 10.95
N LYS A 43 21.78 8.05 10.27
CA LYS A 43 22.62 8.04 9.07
C LYS A 43 23.86 8.91 9.27
N PRO A 44 25.03 8.42 8.82
CA PRO A 44 26.25 9.23 8.84
C PRO A 44 26.11 10.42 7.89
N GLY A 45 26.38 11.59 8.40
CA GLY A 45 26.53 12.80 7.61
C GLY A 45 27.90 12.89 6.94
N LYS A 46 28.06 13.85 6.02
CA LYS A 46 29.34 14.10 5.32
C LYS A 46 30.45 14.59 6.24
N ASP A 47 30.09 15.10 7.41
CA ASP A 47 30.98 15.56 8.48
C ASP A 47 31.42 14.47 9.46
N GLY A 48 31.06 13.20 9.18
CA GLY A 48 31.35 12.05 10.04
C GLY A 48 30.46 11.93 11.28
N LYS A 49 29.51 12.87 11.50
CA LYS A 49 28.53 12.77 12.59
C LYS A 49 27.32 11.97 12.16
N THR A 50 26.67 11.36 13.13
CA THR A 50 25.42 10.60 12.90
C THR A 50 24.22 11.48 13.18
N TYR A 51 23.26 11.49 12.27
CA TYR A 51 22.04 12.27 12.36
C TYR A 51 20.81 11.36 12.39
N PRO A 52 19.83 11.65 13.26
CA PRO A 52 18.58 10.90 13.28
C PRO A 52 17.80 11.17 12.00
N VAL A 53 17.42 10.10 11.32
CA VAL A 53 16.58 10.14 10.13
C VAL A 53 15.29 9.42 10.44
N ARG A 54 14.16 10.12 10.22
CA ARG A 54 12.83 9.53 10.27
C ARG A 54 12.32 9.38 8.84
N ASP A 55 12.08 8.14 8.42
CA ASP A 55 11.49 7.82 7.13
C ASP A 55 10.05 7.32 7.37
N VAL A 56 9.09 7.94 6.69
CA VAL A 56 7.68 7.55 6.72
C VAL A 56 7.35 6.87 5.40
N GLN A 57 7.00 5.62 5.46
CA GLN A 57 6.70 4.80 4.29
C GLN A 57 5.25 4.35 4.33
N MET A 58 4.55 4.54 3.22
CA MET A 58 3.19 4.05 3.05
C MET A 58 3.14 2.89 2.06
N PHE A 59 2.28 1.92 2.37
CA PHE A 59 2.06 0.76 1.53
C PHE A 59 0.58 0.49 1.37
N TRP A 60 0.17 0.18 0.15
CA TRP A 60 -1.11 -0.45 -0.12
C TRP A 60 -0.87 -1.94 -0.34
N VAL A 61 -1.52 -2.77 0.47
CA VAL A 61 -1.44 -4.23 0.36
C VAL A 61 -2.83 -4.75 0.07
N ALA A 62 -2.98 -5.53 -0.99
CA ALA A 62 -4.22 -6.22 -1.30
C ALA A 62 -4.01 -7.73 -1.32
N SER A 63 -4.97 -8.47 -0.78
CA SER A 63 -4.93 -9.92 -0.68
C SER A 63 -6.23 -10.53 -1.17
N PRO A 64 -6.19 -11.58 -2.00
CA PRO A 64 -7.35 -12.36 -2.30
C PRO A 64 -7.79 -13.15 -1.07
N GLN A 65 -9.06 -13.48 -1.00
CA GLN A 65 -9.59 -14.42 -0.02
C GLN A 65 -8.97 -15.80 -0.25
N THR A 66 -8.61 -16.48 0.82
CA THR A 66 -7.98 -17.81 0.78
C THR A 66 -8.89 -18.90 1.35
N GLY A 67 -9.94 -18.53 2.05
CA GLY A 67 -10.91 -19.45 2.61
C GLY A 67 -12.17 -18.75 3.11
N TYR A 68 -13.20 -19.53 3.30
CA TYR A 68 -14.45 -19.13 3.92
C TYR A 68 -14.95 -20.30 4.78
N SER A 69 -15.15 -20.08 6.06
CA SER A 69 -15.62 -21.12 6.97
C SER A 69 -17.14 -21.16 7.04
N ASP A 70 -17.69 -22.28 7.46
CA ASP A 70 -19.14 -22.46 7.68
C ASP A 70 -19.71 -21.46 8.70
N ASN A 71 -18.88 -20.96 9.61
CA ASN A 71 -19.23 -19.94 10.59
C ASN A 71 -19.21 -18.51 10.03
N GLY A 72 -19.05 -18.33 8.72
CA GLY A 72 -19.09 -17.04 8.05
C GLY A 72 -17.79 -16.24 8.10
N ASN A 73 -16.69 -16.83 8.58
CA ASN A 73 -15.39 -16.16 8.66
C ASN A 73 -14.58 -16.35 7.38
N ALA A 74 -14.09 -15.27 6.81
CA ALA A 74 -13.20 -15.29 5.66
C ALA A 74 -11.73 -15.16 6.10
N SER A 75 -10.86 -15.90 5.43
CA SER A 75 -9.41 -15.85 5.64
C SER A 75 -8.73 -15.14 4.47
N PHE A 76 -7.67 -14.39 4.76
CA PHE A 76 -6.88 -13.63 3.78
C PHE A 76 -5.40 -13.85 4.05
N SER A 77 -4.60 -14.07 3.00
CA SER A 77 -3.16 -14.24 3.13
C SER A 77 -2.46 -12.90 3.02
N TRP A 78 -1.94 -12.41 4.13
CA TRP A 78 -1.19 -11.14 4.20
C TRP A 78 0.33 -11.33 4.09
N SER A 79 0.79 -12.55 3.85
CA SER A 79 2.22 -12.84 3.73
C SER A 79 2.84 -12.07 2.58
N GLN A 80 4.05 -11.57 2.76
CA GLN A 80 4.91 -10.99 1.72
C GLN A 80 5.91 -12.03 1.18
N ALA A 81 5.79 -13.29 1.56
CA ALA A 81 6.62 -14.37 1.02
C ALA A 81 6.43 -14.51 -0.50
N ASN A 82 7.42 -15.06 -1.18
CA ASN A 82 7.41 -15.19 -2.64
C ASN A 82 6.20 -15.96 -3.19
N ASP A 83 5.61 -16.85 -2.38
CA ASP A 83 4.44 -17.67 -2.73
C ASP A 83 3.11 -17.02 -2.37
N SER A 84 3.13 -15.82 -1.81
CA SER A 84 1.94 -15.10 -1.39
C SER A 84 1.20 -14.54 -2.60
N LYS A 85 -0.11 -14.77 -2.65
CA LYS A 85 -1.02 -14.15 -3.62
C LYS A 85 -1.30 -12.67 -3.34
N SER A 86 -0.78 -12.11 -2.23
CA SER A 86 -0.95 -10.70 -1.91
C SER A 86 -0.06 -9.83 -2.77
N VAL A 87 -0.57 -8.66 -3.12
CA VAL A 87 0.15 -7.66 -3.90
C VAL A 87 0.40 -6.43 -3.03
N THR A 88 1.63 -5.92 -3.05
CA THR A 88 2.03 -4.73 -2.27
C THR A 88 2.56 -3.66 -3.21
N LEU A 89 2.09 -2.43 -3.02
CA LEU A 89 2.62 -1.22 -3.65
C LEU A 89 3.10 -0.26 -2.56
N LYS A 90 4.34 0.21 -2.67
CA LYS A 90 4.81 1.37 -1.88
C LYS A 90 4.25 2.62 -2.54
N LEU A 91 3.54 3.43 -1.78
CA LEU A 91 2.98 4.70 -2.25
C LEU A 91 4.01 5.80 -2.07
N GLY A 92 4.33 6.49 -3.16
CA GLY A 92 5.05 7.75 -3.13
C GLY A 92 4.10 8.94 -2.91
N GLU A 93 4.67 10.12 -2.75
CA GLU A 93 3.91 11.35 -2.52
C GLU A 93 2.95 11.66 -3.68
N HIS A 94 3.45 11.46 -4.91
CA HIS A 94 2.64 11.63 -6.11
C HIS A 94 1.45 10.66 -6.14
N ASP A 95 1.67 9.39 -5.78
CA ASP A 95 0.60 8.40 -5.74
C ASP A 95 -0.48 8.78 -4.73
N ILE A 96 -0.07 9.26 -3.55
CA ILE A 96 -0.99 9.72 -2.50
C ILE A 96 -1.80 10.91 -3.02
N GLY A 97 -1.16 11.89 -3.67
CA GLY A 97 -1.83 13.04 -4.26
C GLY A 97 -2.87 12.66 -5.32
N GLU A 98 -2.55 11.72 -6.20
CA GLU A 98 -3.44 11.21 -7.24
C GLU A 98 -4.66 10.46 -6.65
N ILE A 99 -4.43 9.65 -5.61
CA ILE A 99 -5.53 8.98 -4.89
C ILE A 99 -6.41 10.00 -4.18
N LEU A 100 -5.84 10.99 -3.50
CA LEU A 100 -6.58 12.07 -2.85
C LEU A 100 -7.41 12.89 -3.84
N ALA A 101 -6.87 13.24 -5.00
CA ALA A 101 -7.60 13.92 -6.07
C ALA A 101 -8.80 13.10 -6.55
N THR A 102 -8.67 11.76 -6.64
CA THR A 102 -9.76 10.87 -7.01
C THR A 102 -10.82 10.78 -5.90
N LEU A 103 -10.39 10.67 -4.64
CA LEU A 103 -11.29 10.64 -3.48
C LEU A 103 -12.07 11.94 -3.32
N SER A 104 -11.44 13.08 -3.60
CA SER A 104 -12.09 14.41 -3.57
C SER A 104 -12.96 14.70 -4.81
N GLY A 105 -13.01 13.79 -5.78
CA GLY A 105 -13.80 13.96 -7.01
C GLY A 105 -13.19 14.89 -8.06
N LEU A 106 -11.97 15.37 -7.87
CA LEU A 106 -11.23 16.19 -8.83
C LEU A 106 -10.77 15.37 -10.06
N LYS A 107 -10.60 14.06 -9.88
CA LYS A 107 -10.27 13.09 -10.92
C LYS A 107 -11.23 11.91 -10.87
N VAL A 108 -11.45 11.27 -12.01
CA VAL A 108 -12.23 10.03 -12.08
C VAL A 108 -11.35 8.83 -11.73
N GLU A 109 -10.06 8.88 -12.06
CA GLU A 109 -9.10 7.79 -11.86
C GLU A 109 -7.75 8.35 -11.44
N ALA A 110 -7.09 7.67 -10.48
CA ALA A 110 -5.76 8.03 -10.03
C ALA A 110 -4.69 7.64 -11.07
N GLY A 111 -3.70 8.52 -11.27
CA GLY A 111 -2.60 8.28 -12.20
C GLY A 111 -2.95 8.61 -13.65
N GLN A 112 -2.33 7.91 -14.58
CA GLN A 112 -2.55 8.09 -16.01
C GLN A 112 -3.88 7.45 -16.44
N THR A 113 -4.65 8.17 -17.25
CA THR A 113 -5.89 7.69 -17.85
C THR A 113 -5.63 7.24 -19.28
N GLY A 114 -6.03 6.00 -19.56
CA GLY A 114 -5.91 5.41 -20.90
C GLY A 114 -4.52 4.83 -21.20
N GLY A 115 -4.47 3.95 -22.20
CA GLY A 115 -3.24 3.32 -22.67
C GLY A 115 -2.79 2.10 -21.85
N LYS A 116 -1.59 1.59 -22.18
CA LYS A 116 -1.02 0.35 -21.62
C LYS A 116 -0.73 0.41 -20.12
N TYR A 117 -0.57 1.61 -19.57
CA TYR A 117 -0.15 1.87 -18.19
C TYR A 117 -1.14 2.75 -17.43
N SER A 118 -2.46 2.52 -17.62
CA SER A 118 -3.47 3.24 -16.85
C SER A 118 -3.32 2.97 -15.35
N GLY A 119 -3.52 4.03 -14.53
CA GLY A 119 -3.34 3.99 -13.09
C GLY A 119 -1.94 4.43 -12.63
N LEU A 120 -1.60 4.09 -11.39
CA LEU A 120 -0.28 4.34 -10.80
C LEU A 120 0.63 3.16 -11.12
N PHE A 121 1.70 3.40 -11.87
CA PHE A 121 2.59 2.36 -12.38
C PHE A 121 3.99 2.49 -11.77
N HIS A 122 4.45 1.42 -11.13
CA HIS A 122 5.78 1.29 -10.56
C HIS A 122 6.53 0.12 -11.19
N GLN A 123 7.78 0.34 -11.56
CA GLN A 123 8.65 -0.69 -12.12
C GLN A 123 10.01 -0.71 -11.40
N ASN A 124 10.52 -1.91 -11.17
CA ASN A 124 11.85 -2.15 -10.63
C ASN A 124 12.48 -3.40 -11.27
N SER A 125 13.67 -3.78 -10.83
CA SER A 125 14.39 -4.96 -11.35
C SER A 125 13.64 -6.30 -11.17
N ARG A 126 12.68 -6.38 -10.24
CA ARG A 126 11.91 -7.59 -9.91
C ARG A 126 10.59 -7.69 -10.69
N GLY A 127 10.18 -6.61 -11.38
CA GLY A 127 8.92 -6.57 -12.12
C GLY A 127 8.21 -5.22 -12.01
N SER A 128 6.90 -5.22 -12.28
CA SER A 128 6.06 -4.03 -12.21
C SER A 128 4.86 -4.25 -11.30
N THR A 129 4.38 -3.17 -10.70
CA THR A 129 3.14 -3.13 -9.91
C THR A 129 2.29 -1.96 -10.39
N THR A 130 0.99 -2.19 -10.54
CA THR A 130 0.03 -1.18 -11.01
C THR A 130 -1.13 -1.12 -10.03
N LEU A 131 -1.48 0.09 -9.60
CA LEU A 131 -2.70 0.38 -8.86
C LEU A 131 -3.65 1.16 -9.76
N GLN A 132 -4.82 0.60 -10.04
CA GLN A 132 -5.95 1.31 -10.63
C GLN A 132 -6.94 1.61 -9.51
N PHE A 133 -7.23 2.88 -9.31
CA PHE A 133 -8.18 3.37 -8.33
C PHE A 133 -9.11 4.35 -9.02
N LYS A 134 -10.36 3.94 -9.23
CA LYS A 134 -11.32 4.66 -10.07
C LYS A 134 -12.62 4.91 -9.31
N ARG A 135 -13.12 6.14 -9.34
CA ARG A 135 -14.44 6.49 -8.86
C ARG A 135 -15.50 5.90 -9.78
N MET A 136 -16.47 5.22 -9.19
CA MET A 136 -17.66 4.70 -9.87
C MET A 136 -18.89 5.48 -9.42
N GLU A 137 -19.66 5.99 -10.37
CA GLU A 137 -20.86 6.75 -10.09
C GLU A 137 -21.87 5.93 -9.25
N GLY A 138 -22.34 6.51 -8.14
CA GLY A 138 -23.32 5.89 -7.26
C GLY A 138 -22.82 4.67 -6.45
N GLN A 139 -21.58 4.17 -6.65
CA GLN A 139 -21.14 2.88 -6.07
C GLN A 139 -19.90 2.97 -5.16
N GLY A 140 -19.15 4.07 -5.21
CA GLY A 140 -17.88 4.21 -4.50
C GLY A 140 -16.69 4.16 -5.43
N TYR A 141 -15.72 3.30 -5.15
CA TYR A 141 -14.47 3.22 -5.92
C TYR A 141 -14.15 1.76 -6.28
N ALA A 142 -13.72 1.54 -7.52
CA ALA A 142 -13.12 0.29 -7.95
C ALA A 142 -11.61 0.33 -7.67
N LEU A 143 -11.12 -0.73 -7.08
CA LEU A 143 -9.70 -0.97 -6.84
C LEU A 143 -9.24 -2.20 -7.61
N ARG A 144 -8.11 -2.07 -8.29
CA ARG A 144 -7.34 -3.18 -8.84
C ARG A 144 -5.87 -2.97 -8.53
N LEU A 145 -5.28 -3.88 -7.78
CA LEU A 145 -3.84 -3.89 -7.52
C LEU A 145 -3.24 -5.14 -8.18
N ALA A 146 -2.32 -4.93 -9.11
CA ALA A 146 -1.72 -5.99 -9.90
C ALA A 146 -0.20 -5.93 -9.85
N ARG A 147 0.46 -7.08 -9.76
CA ARG A 147 1.91 -7.25 -9.86
C ARG A 147 2.23 -8.19 -10.99
N LYS A 148 3.18 -7.80 -11.83
CA LYS A 148 3.78 -8.66 -12.88
C LYS A 148 5.25 -8.87 -12.54
N PRO A 149 5.63 -10.01 -11.93
CA PRO A 149 7.03 -10.37 -11.71
C PRO A 149 7.77 -10.51 -13.05
N LYS A 150 9.07 -10.27 -13.05
CA LYS A 150 9.89 -10.51 -14.25
C LYS A 150 9.88 -12.01 -14.58
N GLY A 151 9.39 -12.35 -15.78
CA GLY A 151 9.26 -13.76 -16.22
C GLY A 151 8.13 -14.56 -15.55
N GLY A 152 7.27 -13.94 -14.74
CA GLY A 152 6.16 -14.62 -14.04
C GLY A 152 4.77 -14.21 -14.52
N ASN A 153 3.77 -14.90 -14.00
CA ASN A 153 2.36 -14.60 -14.26
C ASN A 153 1.89 -13.37 -13.48
N VAL A 154 0.90 -12.67 -14.03
CA VAL A 154 0.26 -11.54 -13.34
C VAL A 154 -0.51 -12.05 -12.13
N GLN A 155 -0.24 -11.44 -10.98
CA GLN A 155 -1.02 -11.57 -9.76
C GLN A 155 -1.88 -10.32 -9.63
N GLU A 156 -3.17 -10.45 -9.41
CA GLU A 156 -4.05 -9.30 -9.24
C GLU A 156 -5.10 -9.54 -8.15
N VAL A 157 -5.46 -8.46 -7.49
CA VAL A 157 -6.52 -8.40 -6.50
C VAL A 157 -7.45 -7.24 -6.87
N LYS A 158 -8.75 -7.52 -6.90
CA LYS A 158 -9.80 -6.54 -7.23
C LYS A 158 -10.85 -6.52 -6.13
N HIS A 159 -11.30 -5.35 -5.76
CA HIS A 159 -12.51 -5.17 -4.94
C HIS A 159 -13.03 -3.74 -5.05
N THR A 160 -14.14 -3.49 -4.40
CA THR A 160 -14.74 -2.14 -4.32
C THR A 160 -14.51 -1.54 -2.94
N ILE A 161 -14.46 -0.22 -2.90
CA ILE A 161 -14.41 0.59 -1.69
C ILE A 161 -15.67 1.47 -1.71
N SER A 162 -16.48 1.43 -0.66
CA SER A 162 -17.66 2.29 -0.55
C SER A 162 -17.25 3.76 -0.38
N PHE A 163 -18.17 4.70 -0.59
CA PHE A 163 -17.89 6.12 -0.36
C PHE A 163 -17.49 6.40 1.11
N GLY A 164 -18.14 5.73 2.08
CA GLY A 164 -17.77 5.87 3.49
C GLY A 164 -16.36 5.37 3.80
N GLU A 165 -15.97 4.21 3.26
CA GLU A 165 -14.60 3.70 3.37
C GLU A 165 -13.61 4.62 2.64
N GLY A 166 -14.01 5.18 1.50
CA GLY A 166 -13.22 6.17 0.76
C GLY A 166 -12.97 7.44 1.57
N GLU A 167 -13.95 7.91 2.33
CA GLU A 167 -13.79 9.08 3.19
C GLU A 167 -12.81 8.81 4.35
N VAL A 168 -12.89 7.63 4.98
CA VAL A 168 -11.89 7.22 5.98
C VAL A 168 -10.50 7.16 5.36
N LEU A 169 -10.37 6.57 4.17
CA LEU A 169 -9.11 6.51 3.44
C LEU A 169 -8.56 7.91 3.14
N ARG A 170 -9.41 8.86 2.73
CA ARG A 170 -9.02 10.25 2.45
C ARG A 170 -8.39 10.90 3.68
N VAL A 171 -9.07 10.82 4.84
CA VAL A 171 -8.58 11.38 6.10
C VAL A 171 -7.23 10.76 6.52
N LEU A 172 -7.09 9.45 6.36
CA LEU A 172 -5.85 8.74 6.68
C LEU A 172 -4.69 9.19 5.77
N LEU A 173 -4.94 9.32 4.47
CA LEU A 173 -3.91 9.77 3.51
C LEU A 173 -3.52 11.23 3.74
N GLU A 174 -4.45 12.12 4.04
CA GLU A 174 -4.16 13.51 4.42
C GLU A 174 -3.31 13.59 5.70
N SER A 175 -3.65 12.80 6.72
CA SER A 175 -2.86 12.70 7.93
C SER A 175 -1.44 12.18 7.67
N ALA A 176 -1.31 11.19 6.78
CA ALA A 176 -0.02 10.64 6.40
C ALA A 176 0.87 11.67 5.69
N VAL A 177 0.31 12.47 4.78
CA VAL A 177 1.04 13.58 4.11
C VAL A 177 1.60 14.54 5.15
N ARG A 178 0.80 14.95 6.15
CA ARG A 178 1.29 15.82 7.24
C ARG A 178 2.44 15.20 8.02
N GLN A 179 2.41 13.89 8.26
CA GLN A 179 3.49 13.19 8.95
C GLN A 179 4.76 13.06 8.10
N ILE A 180 4.62 12.84 6.78
CA ILE A 180 5.74 12.77 5.84
C ILE A 180 6.49 14.10 5.81
N TYR A 181 5.76 15.21 5.69
CA TYR A 181 6.34 16.55 5.61
C TYR A 181 6.53 17.23 6.96
N ARG A 182 6.10 16.62 8.06
CA ARG A 182 6.19 17.16 9.42
C ARG A 182 5.50 18.53 9.59
N TRP A 183 4.31 18.65 8.97
CA TRP A 183 3.46 19.84 9.08
C TRP A 183 2.49 19.75 10.24
#